data_9b58cd56f8f11193b95984291f639c30
#
_entry.id   9b58cd56f8f11193b95984291f639c30
#
_cell.length_a   1.000
_cell.length_b   1.000
_cell.length_c   1.000
_cell.angle_alpha   90.00
_cell.angle_beta   90.00
_cell.angle_gamma   90.00
#
_symmetry.space_group_name_H-M   'P 1'
#
loop_
_entity.id
_entity.type
_entity.pdbx_description
1 polymer ?
#
loop_
_entity_poly.entity_id
_entity_poly.type
_entity_poly.pdbx_seq_one_letter_code
_entity_poly.pdbx_strand_id
1 'polypeptide(L)'
;MKTNLLAILSIIGLLSIISACSSSKGHQGKGNIFESEWGLVSVKAVTPTDSLLIANNDNTATLEVLSDGTVKGSTSCNIFEGQVALNGYNLKFGNIVSTQLSCYDSTVEAAFYSMLDSTDNYTVDHGHLLLKKGNKVLAQFTPLNMR
;
A
#
# COMPACT_ATOMS: atom_id res chain seq x y z
N MET A 1 -41.31 44.78 53.71
CA MET A 1 -40.34 43.69 53.68
C MET A 1 -39.98 43.42 52.24
N LYS A 2 -38.79 43.79 51.87
CA LYS A 2 -38.27 43.83 50.51
C LYS A 2 -37.46 42.54 50.28
N THR A 3 -37.93 41.66 49.51
CA THR A 3 -37.26 40.36 49.23
C THR A 3 -36.85 40.30 47.80
N ASN A 4 -35.60 40.40 47.60
CA ASN A 4 -34.66 39.68 46.78
C ASN A 4 -35.19 38.97 45.47
N LEU A 5 -35.64 39.78 44.52
CA LEU A 5 -35.98 39.34 43.18
C LEU A 5 -34.78 39.40 42.20
N LEU A 6 -33.60 39.74 42.75
CA LEU A 6 -32.39 39.99 41.97
C LEU A 6 -31.39 38.77 41.88
N ALA A 7 -31.73 37.68 42.58
CA ALA A 7 -30.83 36.54 42.68
C ALA A 7 -31.14 35.39 41.66
N ILE A 8 -32.19 35.53 40.86
CA ILE A 8 -32.61 34.42 39.96
C ILE A 8 -32.20 34.66 38.50
N LEU A 9 -31.66 35.82 38.17
CA LEU A 9 -31.30 36.16 36.76
C LEU A 9 -29.84 35.94 36.41
N SER A 10 -29.04 35.29 37.27
CA SER A 10 -27.59 35.05 37.00
C SER A 10 -27.23 33.64 36.58
N ILE A 11 -28.17 32.74 36.28
CA ILE A 11 -27.87 31.32 35.97
C ILE A 11 -28.17 30.94 34.52
N ILE A 12 -28.57 31.87 33.66
CA ILE A 12 -28.88 31.61 32.28
C ILE A 12 -27.83 32.29 31.40
N GLY A 13 -26.62 31.77 31.39
CA GLY A 13 -25.61 32.44 30.58
C GLY A 13 -24.30 31.73 30.46
N LEU A 14 -24.25 30.42 30.30
CA LEU A 14 -23.02 29.77 29.82
C LEU A 14 -23.29 28.38 29.24
N LEU A 15 -24.09 28.35 28.19
CA LEU A 15 -24.12 27.17 27.31
C LEU A 15 -23.05 27.37 26.26
N SER A 16 -21.80 27.08 26.62
CA SER A 16 -20.67 27.05 25.72
C SER A 16 -20.88 25.93 24.73
N ILE A 17 -21.16 26.26 23.48
CA ILE A 17 -21.20 25.35 22.35
C ILE A 17 -19.77 24.87 22.14
N ILE A 18 -19.45 23.69 22.67
CA ILE A 18 -18.20 22.97 22.29
C ILE A 18 -18.41 22.45 20.87
N SER A 19 -17.99 23.23 19.88
CA SER A 19 -17.85 22.79 18.51
C SER A 19 -16.73 21.76 18.51
N ALA A 20 -17.11 20.48 18.65
CA ALA A 20 -16.19 19.38 18.44
C ALA A 20 -15.82 19.35 16.95
N CYS A 21 -14.67 19.94 16.62
CA CYS A 21 -14.00 19.71 15.35
C CYS A 21 -13.66 18.23 15.28
N SER A 22 -14.51 17.45 14.63
CA SER A 22 -14.24 16.07 14.25
C SER A 22 -13.17 16.10 13.16
N SER A 23 -11.91 16.08 13.56
CA SER A 23 -10.82 15.76 12.63
C SER A 23 -11.07 14.35 12.14
N SER A 24 -11.63 14.21 10.95
CA SER A 24 -11.63 12.97 10.21
C SER A 24 -10.16 12.62 9.92
N LYS A 25 -9.54 11.90 10.86
CA LYS A 25 -8.33 11.16 10.56
C LYS A 25 -8.70 10.21 9.43
N GLY A 26 -8.19 10.50 8.24
CA GLY A 26 -8.33 9.61 7.10
C GLY A 26 -8.02 8.20 7.59
N HIS A 27 -8.97 7.31 7.43
CA HIS A 27 -8.80 5.90 7.71
C HIS A 27 -7.77 5.40 6.71
N GLN A 28 -6.49 5.44 7.10
CA GLN A 28 -5.47 4.65 6.41
C GLN A 28 -5.88 3.20 6.64
N GLY A 29 -6.38 2.58 5.59
CA GLY A 29 -6.79 1.19 5.61
C GLY A 29 -5.63 0.36 6.15
N LYS A 30 -5.82 -0.23 7.32
CA LYS A 30 -4.89 -1.17 7.92
C LYS A 30 -5.01 -2.52 7.21
N GLY A 31 -4.77 -2.55 5.91
CA GLY A 31 -4.61 -3.80 5.19
C GLY A 31 -3.22 -4.36 5.49
N ASN A 32 -3.15 -5.65 5.66
CA ASN A 32 -1.92 -6.38 5.92
C ASN A 32 -1.37 -6.92 4.60
N ILE A 33 -0.10 -6.66 4.30
CA ILE A 33 0.54 -7.19 3.09
C ILE A 33 0.57 -8.72 3.06
N PHE A 34 0.48 -9.38 4.21
CA PHE A 34 0.47 -10.86 4.35
C PHE A 34 -0.90 -11.51 4.10
N GLU A 35 -1.96 -10.75 3.90
CA GLU A 35 -3.33 -11.27 3.84
C GLU A 35 -3.70 -11.86 2.49
N SER A 36 -2.88 -11.64 1.47
CA SER A 36 -3.26 -12.02 0.10
C SER A 36 -2.05 -12.37 -0.77
N GLU A 37 -2.30 -13.17 -1.78
CA GLU A 37 -1.52 -13.14 -3.01
C GLU A 37 -1.96 -11.93 -3.83
N TRP A 38 -1.01 -11.13 -4.28
CA TRP A 38 -1.22 -9.86 -4.94
C TRP A 38 -0.96 -9.96 -6.44
N GLY A 39 -1.97 -9.66 -7.26
CA GLY A 39 -1.83 -9.58 -8.71
C GLY A 39 -1.46 -8.16 -9.15
N LEU A 40 -0.48 -8.04 -10.03
CA LEU A 40 -0.01 -6.75 -10.55
C LEU A 40 -1.11 -6.09 -11.40
N VAL A 41 -1.42 -4.84 -11.10
CA VAL A 41 -2.30 -3.98 -11.91
C VAL A 41 -1.45 -3.10 -12.82
N SER A 42 -0.43 -2.48 -12.25
CA SER A 42 0.46 -1.59 -13.00
C SER A 42 1.83 -1.47 -12.33
N VAL A 43 2.87 -1.23 -13.13
CA VAL A 43 4.24 -0.99 -12.68
C VAL A 43 4.87 0.15 -13.49
N LYS A 44 5.75 0.92 -12.87
CA LYS A 44 6.53 1.97 -13.53
C LYS A 44 7.60 1.34 -14.43
N ALA A 45 7.63 1.75 -15.68
CA ALA A 45 8.67 1.33 -16.61
C ALA A 45 10.06 1.84 -16.18
N VAL A 46 11.08 1.06 -16.51
CA VAL A 46 12.50 1.44 -16.35
C VAL A 46 12.90 2.38 -17.50
N THR A 47 12.22 3.50 -17.63
CA THR A 47 12.50 4.49 -18.67
C THR A 47 12.60 5.90 -18.07
N PRO A 48 13.33 6.84 -18.72
CA PRO A 48 13.40 8.20 -18.24
C PRO A 48 12.05 8.91 -18.14
N THR A 49 11.04 8.42 -18.86
CA THR A 49 9.70 9.04 -18.93
C THR A 49 8.75 8.56 -17.85
N ASP A 50 9.18 7.63 -16.96
CA ASP A 50 8.34 7.13 -15.87
C ASP A 50 6.98 6.56 -16.35
N SER A 51 6.96 6.00 -17.55
CA SER A 51 5.76 5.44 -18.16
C SER A 51 5.15 4.36 -17.27
N LEU A 52 3.82 4.32 -17.22
CA LEU A 52 3.08 3.28 -16.50
C LEU A 52 2.82 2.11 -17.45
N LEU A 53 3.32 0.93 -17.10
CA LEU A 53 2.99 -0.32 -17.76
C LEU A 53 1.78 -0.94 -17.04
N ILE A 54 0.76 -1.29 -17.79
CA ILE A 54 -0.44 -1.95 -17.27
C ILE A 54 -0.28 -3.45 -17.51
N ALA A 55 -0.47 -4.25 -16.47
CA ALA A 55 -0.51 -5.69 -16.61
C ALA A 55 -1.79 -6.10 -17.38
N ASN A 56 -1.62 -6.88 -18.44
CA ASN A 56 -2.74 -7.45 -19.18
C ASN A 56 -3.29 -8.67 -18.43
N ASN A 57 -4.59 -8.91 -18.52
CA ASN A 57 -5.28 -9.98 -17.79
C ASN A 57 -4.75 -11.41 -18.06
N ASP A 58 -4.06 -11.62 -19.19
CA ASP A 58 -3.60 -12.95 -19.61
C ASP A 58 -2.26 -13.37 -19.01
N ASN A 59 -1.50 -12.44 -18.40
CA ASN A 59 -0.17 -12.67 -17.85
C ASN A 59 0.07 -11.82 -16.61
N THR A 60 -0.71 -12.08 -15.56
CA THR A 60 -0.60 -11.30 -14.33
C THR A 60 0.62 -11.70 -13.53
N ALA A 61 1.57 -10.80 -13.41
CA ALA A 61 2.65 -10.95 -12.44
C ALA A 61 2.07 -10.94 -11.02
N THR A 62 2.62 -11.78 -10.15
CA THR A 62 2.12 -11.93 -8.77
C THR A 62 3.21 -11.67 -7.75
N LEU A 63 2.77 -11.31 -6.55
CA LEU A 63 3.61 -11.09 -5.38
C LEU A 63 2.91 -11.66 -4.15
N GLU A 64 3.58 -12.49 -3.39
CA GLU A 64 3.13 -12.96 -2.09
C GLU A 64 4.22 -12.70 -1.06
N VAL A 65 3.86 -12.05 0.04
CA VAL A 65 4.75 -11.81 1.19
C VAL A 65 4.27 -12.68 2.34
N LEU A 66 5.17 -13.52 2.85
CA LEU A 66 4.89 -14.42 3.96
C LEU A 66 5.38 -13.82 5.30
N SER A 67 4.72 -14.21 6.37
CA SER A 67 5.03 -13.70 7.72
C SER A 67 6.40 -14.12 8.27
N ASP A 68 7.03 -15.11 7.65
CA ASP A 68 8.40 -15.55 7.96
C ASP A 68 9.48 -14.70 7.29
N GLY A 69 9.11 -13.68 6.51
CA GLY A 69 10.02 -12.82 5.77
C GLY A 69 10.38 -13.35 4.37
N THR A 70 9.71 -14.40 3.91
CA THR A 70 9.83 -14.88 2.52
C THR A 70 8.96 -14.04 1.59
N VAL A 71 9.47 -13.74 0.40
CA VAL A 71 8.68 -13.21 -0.70
C VAL A 71 8.79 -14.15 -1.90
N LYS A 72 7.69 -14.38 -2.60
CA LYS A 72 7.65 -15.20 -3.80
C LYS A 72 6.61 -14.68 -4.78
N GLY A 73 6.65 -15.15 -6.02
CA GLY A 73 5.68 -14.76 -7.03
C GLY A 73 6.12 -15.11 -8.44
N SER A 74 5.46 -14.47 -9.40
CA SER A 74 5.70 -14.60 -10.83
C SER A 74 5.83 -13.20 -11.46
N THR A 75 6.70 -13.09 -12.45
CA THR A 75 6.85 -11.88 -13.28
C THR A 75 6.07 -11.97 -14.59
N SER A 76 5.08 -12.83 -14.67
CA SER A 76 4.37 -13.27 -15.89
C SER A 76 5.11 -14.32 -16.75
N CYS A 77 6.41 -14.42 -16.66
CA CYS A 77 7.22 -15.39 -17.39
C CYS A 77 8.05 -16.25 -16.42
N ASN A 78 8.77 -15.62 -15.51
CA ASN A 78 9.61 -16.28 -14.55
C ASN A 78 8.98 -16.30 -13.17
N ILE A 79 9.22 -17.36 -12.40
CA ILE A 79 8.90 -17.39 -10.96
C ILE A 79 10.13 -16.91 -10.19
N PHE A 80 9.86 -16.25 -9.06
CA PHE A 80 10.92 -15.77 -8.19
C PHE A 80 10.62 -16.08 -6.73
N GLU A 81 11.68 -16.13 -5.93
CA GLU A 81 11.65 -16.22 -4.49
C GLU A 81 12.75 -15.34 -3.91
N GLY A 82 12.57 -14.85 -2.69
CA GLY A 82 13.55 -14.02 -2.02
C GLY A 82 13.16 -13.73 -0.58
N GLN A 83 13.75 -12.69 -0.04
CA GLN A 83 13.51 -12.24 1.33
C GLN A 83 12.96 -10.83 1.34
N VAL A 84 12.20 -10.50 2.38
CA VAL A 84 11.74 -9.15 2.68
C VAL A 84 12.01 -8.81 4.13
N ALA A 85 12.68 -7.70 4.36
CA ALA A 85 12.82 -7.09 5.68
C ALA A 85 11.71 -6.06 5.86
N LEU A 86 10.91 -6.20 6.93
CA LEU A 86 9.77 -5.35 7.25
C LEU A 86 9.98 -4.67 8.61
N ASN A 87 9.71 -3.36 8.65
CA ASN A 87 9.66 -2.58 9.88
C ASN A 87 8.52 -1.55 9.77
N GLY A 88 7.35 -1.89 10.29
CA GLY A 88 6.13 -1.13 10.08
C GLY A 88 5.73 -1.12 8.60
N TYR A 89 5.67 0.05 8.00
CA TYR A 89 5.41 0.20 6.56
C TYR A 89 6.68 0.28 5.71
N ASN A 90 7.86 0.34 6.32
CA ASN A 90 9.12 0.26 5.59
C ASN A 90 9.39 -1.19 5.23
N LEU A 91 9.76 -1.42 3.98
CA LEU A 91 10.12 -2.74 3.52
C LEU A 91 11.29 -2.68 2.55
N LYS A 92 12.10 -3.73 2.55
CA LYS A 92 13.19 -3.90 1.60
C LYS A 92 13.22 -5.34 1.12
N PHE A 93 13.11 -5.52 -0.18
CA PHE A 93 13.33 -6.82 -0.82
C PHE A 93 14.81 -7.10 -0.97
N GLY A 94 15.21 -8.37 -0.89
CA GLY A 94 16.59 -8.80 -1.08
C GLY A 94 16.71 -10.27 -1.42
N ASN A 95 17.90 -10.68 -1.84
CA ASN A 95 18.20 -12.07 -2.17
C ASN A 95 17.21 -12.70 -3.18
N ILE A 96 16.75 -11.90 -4.15
CA ILE A 96 15.81 -12.37 -5.17
C ILE A 96 16.56 -13.32 -6.11
N VAL A 97 16.04 -14.55 -6.22
CA VAL A 97 16.45 -15.55 -7.21
C VAL A 97 15.25 -15.87 -8.10
N SER A 98 15.48 -16.14 -9.36
CA SER A 98 14.43 -16.44 -10.33
C SER A 98 14.84 -17.49 -11.34
N THR A 99 13.85 -18.13 -11.95
CA THR A 99 14.06 -18.91 -13.17
C THR A 99 14.51 -17.98 -14.30
N GLN A 100 15.13 -18.56 -15.34
CA GLN A 100 15.64 -17.81 -16.49
C GLN A 100 15.06 -18.37 -17.78
N LEU A 101 13.74 -18.35 -17.89
CA LEU A 101 13.06 -18.67 -19.11
C LEU A 101 13.19 -17.51 -20.11
N SER A 102 13.32 -17.83 -21.39
CA SER A 102 13.32 -16.81 -22.45
C SER A 102 11.89 -16.37 -22.72
N CYS A 103 11.61 -15.10 -22.50
CA CYS A 103 10.29 -14.49 -22.66
C CYS A 103 10.22 -13.73 -23.99
N TYR A 104 9.07 -13.74 -24.63
CA TYR A 104 8.84 -12.97 -25.87
C TYR A 104 8.90 -11.45 -25.59
N ASP A 105 8.34 -11.02 -24.47
CA ASP A 105 8.41 -9.63 -24.00
C ASP A 105 8.83 -9.62 -22.51
N SER A 106 9.98 -9.05 -22.23
CA SER A 106 10.54 -8.92 -20.89
C SER A 106 10.36 -7.52 -20.29
N THR A 107 9.58 -6.65 -20.94
CA THR A 107 9.42 -5.24 -20.52
C THR A 107 8.79 -5.14 -19.12
N VAL A 108 7.69 -5.87 -18.88
CA VAL A 108 7.00 -5.92 -17.58
C VAL A 108 7.90 -6.58 -16.54
N GLU A 109 8.60 -7.65 -16.89
CA GLU A 109 9.53 -8.35 -16.01
C GLU A 109 10.68 -7.45 -15.54
N ALA A 110 11.34 -6.75 -16.48
CA ALA A 110 12.41 -5.81 -16.15
C ALA A 110 11.91 -4.69 -15.22
N ALA A 111 10.72 -4.16 -15.49
CA ALA A 111 10.09 -3.15 -14.63
C ALA A 111 9.75 -3.71 -13.23
N PHE A 112 9.30 -4.96 -13.17
CA PHE A 112 8.96 -5.64 -11.92
C PHE A 112 10.20 -5.84 -11.03
N TYR A 113 11.31 -6.35 -11.56
CA TYR A 113 12.54 -6.48 -10.78
C TYR A 113 13.11 -5.13 -10.36
N SER A 114 13.08 -4.12 -11.23
CA SER A 114 13.50 -2.77 -10.87
C SER A 114 12.63 -2.17 -9.75
N MET A 115 11.33 -2.46 -9.76
CA MET A 115 10.41 -2.06 -8.70
C MET A 115 10.77 -2.74 -7.38
N LEU A 116 11.02 -4.06 -7.36
CA LEU A 116 11.43 -4.78 -6.15
C LEU A 116 12.72 -4.17 -5.56
N ASP A 117 13.72 -3.93 -6.38
CA ASP A 117 15.00 -3.35 -5.94
C ASP A 117 14.85 -1.92 -5.37
N SER A 118 13.98 -1.13 -6.00
CA SER A 118 13.80 0.29 -5.66
C SER A 118 12.87 0.54 -4.50
N THR A 119 12.00 -0.40 -4.15
CA THR A 119 10.97 -0.23 -3.12
C THR A 119 11.60 -0.05 -1.72
N ASP A 120 11.11 0.93 -0.97
CA ASP A 120 11.50 1.20 0.41
C ASP A 120 10.32 1.26 1.39
N ASN A 121 9.10 1.33 0.89
CA ASN A 121 7.89 1.31 1.72
C ASN A 121 6.66 0.85 0.95
N TYR A 122 5.58 0.55 1.69
CA TYR A 122 4.30 0.17 1.11
C TYR A 122 3.12 0.80 1.85
N THR A 123 1.97 0.80 1.21
CA THR A 123 0.67 1.02 1.84
C THR A 123 -0.35 0.07 1.24
N VAL A 124 -1.31 -0.36 2.07
CA VAL A 124 -2.54 -0.99 1.56
C VAL A 124 -3.65 0.04 1.69
N ASP A 125 -4.21 0.44 0.56
CA ASP A 125 -5.23 1.48 0.46
C ASP A 125 -6.40 1.00 -0.39
N HIS A 126 -7.62 1.10 0.13
CA HIS A 126 -8.86 0.61 -0.51
C HIS A 126 -8.73 -0.83 -1.05
N GLY A 127 -8.01 -1.70 -0.33
CA GLY A 127 -7.77 -3.09 -0.73
C GLY A 127 -6.68 -3.28 -1.79
N HIS A 128 -6.00 -2.24 -2.23
CA HIS A 128 -4.87 -2.32 -3.14
C HIS A 128 -3.54 -2.18 -2.40
N LEU A 129 -2.57 -3.02 -2.75
CA LEU A 129 -1.19 -2.87 -2.30
C LEU A 129 -0.45 -1.89 -3.21
N LEU A 130 0.12 -0.86 -2.63
CA LEU A 130 0.98 0.11 -3.32
C LEU A 130 2.41 -0.05 -2.82
N LEU A 131 3.32 -0.46 -3.70
CA LEU A 131 4.76 -0.46 -3.43
C LEU A 131 5.35 0.87 -3.87
N LYS A 132 6.20 1.44 -3.03
CA LYS A 132 6.64 2.84 -3.19
C LYS A 132 8.13 3.01 -2.94
N LYS A 133 8.66 4.13 -3.47
CA LYS A 133 9.94 4.73 -3.10
C LYS A 133 9.69 6.13 -2.57
N GLY A 134 9.86 6.33 -1.26
CA GLY A 134 9.38 7.54 -0.59
C GLY A 134 7.88 7.74 -0.82
N ASN A 135 7.49 8.85 -1.42
CA ASN A 135 6.08 9.15 -1.75
C ASN A 135 5.66 8.70 -3.15
N LYS A 136 6.59 8.20 -3.97
CA LYS A 136 6.32 7.80 -5.36
C LYS A 136 5.82 6.37 -5.41
N VAL A 137 4.63 6.15 -5.97
CA VAL A 137 4.11 4.81 -6.26
C VAL A 137 4.89 4.21 -7.43
N LEU A 138 5.48 3.03 -7.21
CA LEU A 138 6.21 2.26 -8.23
C LEU A 138 5.33 1.20 -8.87
N ALA A 139 4.47 0.56 -8.06
CA ALA A 139 3.54 -0.45 -8.55
C ALA A 139 2.27 -0.47 -7.70
N GLN A 140 1.19 -0.91 -8.35
CA GLN A 140 -0.11 -1.17 -7.74
C GLN A 140 -0.50 -2.63 -7.98
N PHE A 141 -1.05 -3.26 -6.94
CA PHE A 141 -1.52 -4.63 -6.96
C PHE A 141 -2.96 -4.71 -6.44
N THR A 142 -3.67 -5.74 -6.87
CA THR A 142 -5.00 -6.13 -6.35
C THR A 142 -4.91 -7.50 -5.68
N PRO A 143 -5.70 -7.77 -4.63
CA PRO A 143 -5.70 -9.09 -4.02
C PRO A 143 -6.32 -10.11 -4.99
N LEU A 144 -5.66 -11.26 -5.16
CA LEU A 144 -6.18 -12.38 -5.95
C LEU A 144 -6.97 -13.35 -5.07
N ASN A 145 -6.45 -13.64 -3.86
CA ASN A 145 -7.08 -14.50 -2.88
C ASN A 145 -6.90 -13.88 -1.50
N MET A 146 -7.98 -13.57 -0.81
CA MET A 146 -7.94 -13.18 0.60
C MET A 146 -7.85 -14.47 1.45
N ARG A 147 -6.93 -14.50 2.40
CA ARG A 147 -6.75 -15.58 3.39
C ARG A 147 -7.36 -15.21 4.73
#